data_e75f6a61b2ab895c636fad92cfe48a12
#
_entry.id   e75f6a61b2ab895c636fad92cfe48a12
#
_cell.length_a   1.000
_cell.length_b   1.000
_cell.length_c   1.000
_cell.angle_alpha   90.00
_cell.angle_beta   90.00
_cell.angle_gamma   90.00
#
_symmetry.space_group_name_H-M   'P 1'
#
loop_
_entity.id
_entity.type
_entity.pdbx_description
1 polymer ?
#
loop_
_entity_poly.entity_id
_entity_poly.type
_entity_poly.pdbx_seq_one_letter_code
_entity_poly.pdbx_strand_id
1 'polypeptide(L)'
;MHKAIITDLNKCVGCMACSVGCKAVNGVDIGQQWIKIKRVGPYPIEGGSGQFPDVEMYFLPMQCQHCSNPECVTVCPTGASAIAEDGTVQIDAEQCIGCGMCLDACPYGVRYLDANNVAQKCNLCADQVADGGLPQCVTQCG
;
A
#
# COMPACT_ATOMS: atom_id res chain seq x y z
N MET A 1 16.77 -10.60 1.77
CA MET A 1 15.61 -11.08 2.60
C MET A 1 14.39 -10.31 2.12
N HIS A 2 13.27 -10.97 1.79
CA HIS A 2 12.07 -10.30 1.33
C HIS A 2 11.21 -9.85 2.52
N LYS A 3 10.91 -8.56 2.62
CA LYS A 3 10.11 -7.99 3.71
C LYS A 3 8.64 -7.89 3.29
N ALA A 4 7.72 -8.16 4.21
CA ALA A 4 6.28 -8.06 4.00
C ALA A 4 5.57 -7.52 5.24
N ILE A 5 4.42 -6.88 5.04
CA ILE A 5 3.49 -6.51 6.12
C ILE A 5 2.34 -7.50 6.09
N ILE A 6 2.09 -8.13 7.22
CA ILE A 6 0.95 -9.03 7.42
C ILE A 6 -0.12 -8.28 8.20
N THR A 7 -1.35 -8.26 7.69
CA THR A 7 -2.49 -7.65 8.36
C THR A 7 -3.44 -8.74 8.84
N ASP A 8 -3.72 -8.76 10.14
CA ASP A 8 -4.77 -9.60 10.72
C ASP A 8 -6.13 -8.91 10.53
N LEU A 9 -6.90 -9.38 9.57
CA LEU A 9 -8.19 -8.78 9.22
C LEU A 9 -9.24 -8.98 10.31
N ASN A 10 -9.09 -9.97 11.21
CA ASN A 10 -9.99 -10.16 12.34
C ASN A 10 -9.81 -9.09 13.41
N LYS A 11 -8.63 -8.45 13.44
CA LYS A 11 -8.31 -7.39 14.40
C LYS A 11 -8.48 -5.99 13.82
N CYS A 12 -8.52 -5.86 12.50
CA CYS A 12 -8.61 -4.56 11.86
C CYS A 12 -10.00 -3.92 12.06
N VAL A 13 -10.05 -2.82 12.80
CA VAL A 13 -11.29 -2.06 13.05
C VAL A 13 -11.47 -0.86 12.12
N GLY A 14 -10.59 -0.68 11.13
CA GLY A 14 -10.69 0.41 10.16
C GLY A 14 -10.42 1.81 10.74
N CYS A 15 -9.68 1.92 11.84
CA CYS A 15 -9.44 3.19 12.55
C CYS A 15 -8.62 4.22 11.76
N MET A 16 -8.02 3.84 10.63
CA MET A 16 -7.17 4.67 9.77
C MET A 16 -5.86 5.17 10.38
N ALA A 17 -5.50 4.78 11.60
CA ALA A 17 -4.25 5.22 12.24
C ALA A 17 -3.02 4.93 11.37
N CYS A 18 -2.96 3.76 10.74
CA CYS A 18 -1.89 3.37 9.80
C CYS A 18 -1.83 4.31 8.58
N SER A 19 -2.96 4.73 8.03
CA SER A 19 -3.02 5.64 6.88
C SER A 19 -2.58 7.05 7.27
N VAL A 20 -3.07 7.56 8.40
CA VAL A 20 -2.72 8.91 8.91
C VAL A 20 -1.24 8.97 9.29
N GLY A 21 -0.74 7.99 10.05
CA GLY A 21 0.67 7.92 10.42
C GLY A 21 1.60 7.82 9.20
N CYS A 22 1.22 7.02 8.20
CA CYS A 22 1.94 6.92 6.93
C CYS A 22 2.01 8.29 6.22
N LYS A 23 0.90 9.02 6.14
CA LYS A 23 0.88 10.36 5.54
C LYS A 23 1.80 11.34 6.26
N ALA A 24 1.75 11.35 7.59
CA ALA A 24 2.52 12.29 8.41
C ALA A 24 4.03 12.08 8.26
N VAL A 25 4.48 10.83 8.22
CA VAL A 25 5.91 10.50 8.16
C VAL A 25 6.47 10.59 6.74
N ASN A 26 5.70 10.18 5.74
CA ASN A 26 6.17 10.10 4.36
C ASN A 26 5.78 11.32 3.49
N GLY A 27 5.19 12.37 4.08
CA GLY A 27 4.81 13.58 3.37
C GLY A 27 3.84 13.32 2.20
N VAL A 28 2.93 12.35 2.34
CA VAL A 28 2.01 11.98 1.26
C VAL A 28 1.03 13.12 0.97
N ASP A 29 0.89 13.50 -0.28
CA ASP A 29 0.09 14.63 -0.76
C ASP A 29 -1.35 14.61 -0.24
N ILE A 30 -1.94 15.82 -0.15
CA ILE A 30 -3.36 15.98 0.18
C ILE A 30 -4.21 15.29 -0.88
N GLY A 31 -5.21 14.50 -0.44
CA GLY A 31 -6.07 13.71 -1.32
C GLY A 31 -5.48 12.35 -1.71
N GLN A 32 -4.18 12.11 -1.50
CA GLN A 32 -3.54 10.83 -1.80
C GLN A 32 -3.30 10.00 -0.54
N GLN A 33 -3.16 8.69 -0.72
CA GLN A 33 -2.90 7.74 0.36
C GLN A 33 -2.03 6.59 -0.16
N TRP A 34 -0.95 6.26 0.57
CA TRP A 34 -0.16 5.06 0.32
C TRP A 34 -0.82 3.81 0.91
N ILE A 35 -1.66 3.98 1.94
CA ILE A 35 -2.48 2.91 2.53
C ILE A 35 -3.93 3.34 2.44
N LYS A 36 -4.73 2.59 1.70
CA LYS A 36 -6.18 2.79 1.55
C LYS A 36 -6.91 1.76 2.37
N ILE A 37 -7.75 2.18 3.30
CA ILE A 37 -8.59 1.25 4.07
C ILE A 37 -9.90 1.05 3.30
N LYS A 38 -10.08 -0.14 2.77
CA LYS A 38 -11.32 -0.54 2.09
C LYS A 38 -12.25 -1.24 3.08
N ARG A 39 -13.50 -0.81 3.12
CA ARG A 39 -14.56 -1.56 3.77
C ARG A 39 -15.07 -2.62 2.78
N VAL A 40 -15.05 -3.87 3.19
CA VAL A 40 -15.50 -5.02 2.41
C VAL A 40 -16.76 -5.56 3.07
N GLY A 41 -17.86 -5.59 2.33
CA GLY A 41 -19.19 -5.89 2.87
C GLY A 41 -20.06 -4.64 3.10
N PRO A 42 -21.24 -4.78 3.74
CA PRO A 42 -21.72 -6.03 4.34
C PRO A 42 -22.12 -7.09 3.32
N TYR A 43 -21.87 -8.35 3.64
CA TYR A 43 -22.32 -9.51 2.88
C TYR A 43 -23.22 -10.38 3.74
N PRO A 44 -24.22 -11.10 3.18
CA PRO A 44 -24.94 -12.12 3.93
C PRO A 44 -23.99 -13.17 4.48
N ILE A 45 -24.16 -13.54 5.74
CA ILE A 45 -23.52 -14.77 6.25
C ILE A 45 -24.20 -16.00 5.63
N GLU A 46 -23.50 -17.13 5.59
CA GLU A 46 -24.04 -18.35 5.05
C GLU A 46 -25.34 -18.76 5.77
N GLY A 47 -26.42 -18.90 5.01
CA GLY A 47 -27.76 -19.19 5.56
C GLY A 47 -28.47 -18.00 6.22
N GLY A 48 -27.89 -16.81 6.21
CA GLY A 48 -28.48 -15.62 6.79
C GLY A 48 -29.46 -14.89 5.87
N SER A 49 -30.20 -13.94 6.47
CA SER A 49 -31.23 -13.14 5.76
C SER A 49 -30.62 -12.07 4.84
N GLY A 50 -29.35 -11.77 4.96
CA GLY A 50 -28.69 -10.64 4.28
C GLY A 50 -29.01 -9.27 4.88
N GLN A 51 -29.69 -9.23 6.02
CA GLN A 51 -29.98 -8.03 6.79
C GLN A 51 -29.37 -8.15 8.18
N PHE A 52 -29.08 -7.01 8.83
CA PHE A 52 -28.57 -7.04 10.20
C PHE A 52 -29.54 -7.82 11.12
N PRO A 53 -29.04 -8.75 11.98
CA PRO A 53 -27.64 -9.02 12.30
C PRO A 53 -26.93 -10.05 11.39
N ASP A 54 -27.60 -10.63 10.40
CA ASP A 54 -27.12 -11.77 9.58
C ASP A 54 -26.19 -11.29 8.44
N VAL A 55 -25.26 -10.41 8.74
CA VAL A 55 -24.28 -9.87 7.79
C VAL A 55 -22.89 -9.83 8.40
N GLU A 56 -21.88 -9.96 7.55
CA GLU A 56 -20.47 -9.79 7.91
C GLU A 56 -19.82 -8.69 7.12
N MET A 57 -18.83 -8.03 7.70
CA MET A 57 -17.98 -7.06 7.03
C MET A 57 -16.59 -7.03 7.70
N TYR A 58 -15.59 -6.61 6.92
CA TYR A 58 -14.25 -6.40 7.43
C TYR A 58 -13.58 -5.20 6.78
N PHE A 59 -12.46 -4.77 7.34
CA PHE A 59 -11.63 -3.72 6.76
C PHE A 59 -10.37 -4.31 6.16
N LEU A 60 -10.05 -3.87 4.94
CA LEU A 60 -8.88 -4.31 4.20
C LEU A 60 -7.93 -3.14 3.99
N PRO A 61 -6.85 -3.03 4.79
CA PRO A 61 -5.76 -2.11 4.50
C PRO A 61 -5.04 -2.55 3.22
N MET A 62 -5.01 -1.67 2.22
CA MET A 62 -4.39 -1.94 0.93
C MET A 62 -3.25 -0.96 0.67
N GLN A 63 -2.05 -1.47 0.65
CA GLN A 63 -0.80 -0.76 0.31
C GLN A 63 -0.02 -1.55 -0.74
N CYS A 64 1.15 -1.05 -1.14
CA CYS A 64 2.04 -1.80 -2.01
C CYS A 64 2.44 -3.13 -1.35
N GLN A 65 2.29 -4.23 -2.10
CA GLN A 65 2.59 -5.58 -1.61
C GLN A 65 4.06 -5.95 -1.78
N HIS A 66 4.89 -5.06 -2.35
CA HIS A 66 6.31 -5.35 -2.64
C HIS A 66 6.50 -6.74 -3.24
N CYS A 67 5.77 -7.00 -4.33
CA CYS A 67 5.68 -8.32 -4.97
C CYS A 67 7.04 -8.91 -5.29
N SER A 68 7.17 -10.24 -5.20
CA SER A 68 8.39 -10.95 -5.60
C SER A 68 8.60 -10.95 -7.13
N ASN A 69 7.50 -10.89 -7.89
CA ASN A 69 7.51 -10.71 -9.34
C ASN A 69 6.66 -9.47 -9.69
N PRO A 70 7.21 -8.26 -9.59
CA PRO A 70 6.43 -7.02 -9.71
C PRO A 70 6.27 -6.59 -11.17
N GLU A 71 5.08 -6.75 -11.75
CA GLU A 71 4.74 -6.28 -13.09
C GLU A 71 5.08 -4.79 -13.29
N CYS A 72 4.90 -3.99 -12.26
CA CYS A 72 5.22 -2.56 -12.29
C CYS A 72 6.72 -2.25 -12.45
N VAL A 73 7.59 -3.20 -12.20
CA VAL A 73 9.04 -3.11 -12.51
C VAL A 73 9.26 -3.53 -13.96
N THR A 74 8.65 -4.63 -14.38
CA THR A 74 8.79 -5.19 -15.74
C THR A 74 8.38 -4.19 -16.83
N VAL A 75 7.29 -3.42 -16.58
CA VAL A 75 6.79 -2.45 -17.57
C VAL A 75 7.47 -1.09 -17.50
N CYS A 76 8.39 -0.85 -16.58
CA CYS A 76 9.04 0.46 -16.43
C CYS A 76 10.11 0.68 -17.51
N PRO A 77 9.91 1.61 -18.46
CA PRO A 77 10.83 1.76 -19.59
C PRO A 77 12.19 2.38 -19.20
N THR A 78 12.22 3.10 -18.07
CA THR A 78 13.44 3.78 -17.59
C THR A 78 14.13 3.02 -16.46
N GLY A 79 13.52 1.95 -15.95
CA GLY A 79 14.02 1.25 -14.76
C GLY A 79 13.81 2.00 -13.44
N ALA A 80 13.10 3.14 -13.46
CA ALA A 80 12.81 3.92 -12.26
C ALA A 80 12.08 3.11 -11.16
N SER A 81 11.22 2.16 -11.56
CA SER A 81 10.65 1.20 -10.64
C SER A 81 11.52 -0.04 -10.62
N ALA A 82 12.14 -0.35 -9.49
CA ALA A 82 13.13 -1.43 -9.36
C ALA A 82 12.94 -2.22 -8.06
N ILE A 83 13.50 -3.43 -8.01
CA ILE A 83 13.60 -4.22 -6.79
C ILE A 83 14.93 -3.85 -6.12
N ALA A 84 14.87 -3.37 -4.88
CA ALA A 84 16.03 -3.06 -4.07
C ALA A 84 16.69 -4.34 -3.51
N GLU A 85 17.91 -4.22 -2.97
CA GLU A 85 18.68 -5.34 -2.40
C GLU A 85 17.93 -6.07 -1.26
N ASP A 86 17.09 -5.35 -0.53
CA ASP A 86 16.28 -5.91 0.56
C ASP A 86 14.99 -6.60 0.05
N GLY A 87 14.79 -6.69 -1.26
CA GLY A 87 13.64 -7.30 -1.91
C GLY A 87 12.41 -6.39 -1.99
N THR A 88 12.49 -5.16 -1.53
CA THR A 88 11.39 -4.20 -1.65
C THR A 88 11.37 -3.56 -3.05
N VAL A 89 10.17 -3.22 -3.53
CA VAL A 89 10.03 -2.45 -4.77
C VAL A 89 10.16 -0.97 -4.43
N GLN A 90 11.09 -0.27 -5.04
CA GLN A 90 11.34 1.16 -4.87
C GLN A 90 11.11 1.94 -6.16
N ILE A 91 11.04 3.26 -6.06
CA ILE A 91 10.92 4.17 -7.20
C ILE A 91 12.05 5.20 -7.08
N ASP A 92 12.84 5.30 -8.13
CA ASP A 92 13.81 6.38 -8.30
C ASP A 92 13.10 7.56 -8.97
N ALA A 93 12.95 8.64 -8.22
CA ALA A 93 12.25 9.83 -8.69
C ALA A 93 12.99 10.55 -9.82
N GLU A 94 14.34 10.47 -9.86
CA GLU A 94 15.16 11.13 -10.89
C GLU A 94 15.04 10.43 -12.24
N GLN A 95 14.82 9.11 -12.25
CA GLN A 95 14.64 8.32 -13.47
C GLN A 95 13.18 8.23 -13.92
N CYS A 96 12.23 8.63 -13.06
CA CYS A 96 10.81 8.51 -13.36
C CYS A 96 10.35 9.58 -14.35
N ILE A 97 9.84 9.15 -15.51
CA ILE A 97 9.32 10.05 -16.55
C ILE A 97 7.80 10.27 -16.48
N GLY A 98 7.12 9.76 -15.47
CA GLY A 98 5.69 9.94 -15.28
C GLY A 98 4.77 9.28 -16.31
N CYS A 99 5.23 8.27 -17.03
CA CYS A 99 4.46 7.63 -18.11
C CYS A 99 3.20 6.89 -17.67
N GLY A 100 3.04 6.59 -16.38
CA GLY A 100 1.85 5.93 -15.81
C GLY A 100 1.77 4.41 -16.02
N MET A 101 2.61 3.77 -16.84
CA MET A 101 2.53 2.34 -17.14
C MET A 101 2.52 1.45 -15.87
N CYS A 102 3.30 1.83 -14.85
CA CYS A 102 3.36 1.10 -13.59
C CYS A 102 2.08 1.24 -12.74
N LEU A 103 1.25 2.25 -12.99
CA LEU A 103 -0.06 2.42 -12.35
C LEU A 103 -1.04 1.40 -12.93
N ASP A 104 -1.10 1.31 -14.27
CA ASP A 104 -1.99 0.40 -14.99
C ASP A 104 -1.62 -1.07 -14.76
N ALA A 105 -0.32 -1.36 -14.67
CA ALA A 105 0.18 -2.70 -14.42
C ALA A 105 -0.03 -3.18 -12.97
N CYS A 106 -0.37 -2.29 -12.03
CA CYS A 106 -0.53 -2.67 -10.63
C CYS A 106 -1.93 -3.25 -10.36
N PRO A 107 -2.07 -4.56 -10.07
CA PRO A 107 -3.40 -5.16 -9.85
C PRO A 107 -4.08 -4.66 -8.56
N TYR A 108 -3.32 -4.06 -7.65
CA TYR A 108 -3.83 -3.52 -6.39
C TYR A 108 -4.26 -2.05 -6.47
N GLY A 109 -3.91 -1.33 -7.54
CA GLY A 109 -4.24 0.08 -7.72
C GLY A 109 -3.68 0.99 -6.63
N VAL A 110 -2.45 0.72 -6.18
CA VAL A 110 -1.82 1.40 -5.04
C VAL A 110 -0.74 2.41 -5.44
N ARG A 111 -0.69 2.76 -6.73
CA ARG A 111 0.23 3.76 -7.28
C ARG A 111 -0.56 4.97 -7.78
N TYR A 112 0.05 6.13 -7.74
CA TYR A 112 -0.46 7.37 -8.36
C TYR A 112 0.71 8.22 -8.83
N LEU A 113 0.45 9.22 -9.67
CA LEU A 113 1.43 10.26 -10.01
C LEU A 113 1.21 11.45 -9.07
N ASP A 114 2.28 11.98 -8.50
CA ASP A 114 2.25 13.22 -7.72
C ASP A 114 2.16 14.46 -8.63
N ALA A 115 2.19 15.65 -8.03
CA ALA A 115 2.13 16.92 -8.75
C ALA A 115 3.32 17.15 -9.71
N ASN A 116 4.43 16.44 -9.52
CA ASN A 116 5.62 16.49 -10.35
C ASN A 116 5.65 15.39 -11.42
N ASN A 117 4.55 14.64 -11.60
CA ASN A 117 4.44 13.47 -12.44
C ASN A 117 5.40 12.32 -12.06
N VAL A 118 5.79 12.22 -10.80
CA VAL A 118 6.58 11.10 -10.29
C VAL A 118 5.64 10.06 -9.70
N ALA A 119 5.85 8.79 -10.05
CA ALA A 119 5.05 7.70 -9.49
C ALA A 119 5.32 7.55 -7.99
N GLN A 120 4.24 7.46 -7.22
CA GLN A 120 4.27 7.34 -5.77
C GLN A 120 3.59 6.05 -5.30
N LYS A 121 4.12 5.45 -4.24
CA LYS A 121 3.55 4.29 -3.55
C LYS A 121 4.23 4.09 -2.19
N CYS A 122 3.70 3.21 -1.38
CA CYS A 122 4.37 2.75 -0.15
C CYS A 122 5.81 2.27 -0.46
N ASN A 123 6.80 2.85 0.23
CA ASN A 123 8.22 2.48 0.17
C ASN A 123 8.65 1.54 1.31
N LEU A 124 7.70 1.02 2.09
CA LEU A 124 7.92 0.23 3.32
C LEU A 124 8.65 1.01 4.42
N CYS A 125 8.59 2.34 4.42
CA CYS A 125 9.37 3.23 5.30
C CYS A 125 10.87 2.85 5.27
N ALA A 126 11.44 2.77 4.06
CA ALA A 126 12.78 2.22 3.82
C ALA A 126 13.83 2.81 4.77
N ASP A 127 13.83 4.14 4.98
CA ASP A 127 14.78 4.81 5.86
C ASP A 127 14.65 4.34 7.32
N GLN A 128 13.42 4.32 7.87
CA GLN A 128 13.17 3.85 9.23
C GLN A 128 13.55 2.37 9.42
N VAL A 129 13.28 1.56 8.40
CA VAL A 129 13.59 0.12 8.44
C VAL A 129 15.09 -0.14 8.28
N ALA A 130 15.81 0.69 7.54
CA ALA A 130 17.27 0.63 7.43
C ALA A 130 17.96 0.92 8.78
N ASP A 131 17.37 1.84 9.56
CA ASP A 131 17.84 2.16 10.93
C ASP A 131 17.42 1.13 12.00
N GLY A 132 16.84 0.01 11.59
CA GLY A 132 16.39 -1.06 12.48
C GLY A 132 15.00 -0.84 13.10
N GLY A 133 14.26 0.17 12.66
CA GLY A 133 12.90 0.46 13.08
C GLY A 133 11.86 -0.37 12.32
N LEU A 134 10.59 -0.14 12.65
CA LEU A 134 9.43 -0.72 11.97
C LEU A 134 8.73 0.33 11.08
N PRO A 135 8.05 -0.09 10.02
CA PRO A 135 7.22 0.81 9.24
C PRO A 135 6.20 1.55 10.12
N GLN A 136 5.98 2.84 9.86
CA GLN A 136 5.09 3.67 10.69
C GLN A 136 3.67 3.10 10.84
N CYS A 137 3.14 2.48 9.81
CA CYS A 137 1.82 1.85 9.87
C CYS A 137 1.76 0.68 10.85
N VAL A 138 2.88 -0.01 11.08
CA VAL A 138 2.98 -1.10 12.05
C VAL A 138 3.05 -0.54 13.47
N THR A 139 3.84 0.51 13.68
CA THR A 139 3.97 1.14 15.01
C THR A 139 2.71 1.87 15.47
N GLN A 140 1.86 2.32 14.53
CA GLN A 140 0.61 3.01 14.84
C GLN A 140 -0.60 2.07 15.01
N CYS A 141 -0.44 0.79 14.68
CA CYS A 141 -1.51 -0.18 14.83
C CYS A 141 -1.67 -0.59 16.30
N GLY A 142 -2.88 -0.40 16.87
CA GLY A 142 -3.20 -0.75 18.26
C GLY A 142 -3.43 -2.25 18.47
#